data_729ccb73a25c07c03d6c3a47a687103e
#
_entry.id   729ccb73a25c07c03d6c3a47a687103e
#
_cell.length_a   1.000
_cell.length_b   1.000
_cell.length_c   1.000
_cell.angle_alpha   90.00
_cell.angle_beta   90.00
_cell.angle_gamma   90.00
#
_symmetry.space_group_name_H-M   'P 1'
#
loop_
_entity.id
_entity.type
_entity.pdbx_description
1 polymer ?
#
loop_
_entity_poly.entity_id
_entity_poly.type
_entity_poly.pdbx_seq_one_letter_code
_entity_poly.pdbx_strand_id
1 'polypeptide(L)'
;MQYLGPPYIWGFNILMDNISIVSPNAAITINNVTYWMGVDKFYQYSGRVDTLPCSLRQYIFNDINIEQAFQVFSGSNEGYNEVWWFYCSTDSTAIDKYVIYNYLDKVWYYGSMSRTAWLDSSIRQYPMATNYDASAVTGRTLYHEADVDDVAGATPVAIDAYIQSSDFDIGDGHNFGFVWRILPDINFNGSNVNEPYVTMTVKPRQNSGAAYSASNSPEVQSADNYAVSRSYNIQLFDGQVYTRIRGRQMAFRIESTELGVAWQLGSPRIDIRPDGKR
;
A
#
# COMPACT_ATOMS: atom_id res chain seq x y z
N MET A 1 -10.83 -32.87 4.61
CA MET A 1 -10.88 -34.10 5.45
C MET A 1 -12.22 -34.13 6.15
N GLN A 2 -12.92 -35.24 6.11
CA GLN A 2 -14.24 -35.44 6.71
C GLN A 2 -14.23 -36.75 7.52
N TYR A 3 -14.78 -36.70 8.72
CA TYR A 3 -14.98 -37.93 9.51
C TYR A 3 -16.15 -38.76 8.94
N LEU A 4 -15.89 -40.00 8.57
CA LEU A 4 -16.88 -40.89 7.94
C LEU A 4 -17.40 -41.99 8.87
N GLY A 5 -16.78 -42.21 10.01
CA GLY A 5 -17.05 -43.34 10.91
C GLY A 5 -16.39 -44.62 10.46
N PRO A 6 -16.47 -45.69 11.30
CA PRO A 6 -15.93 -47.02 10.96
C PRO A 6 -16.65 -47.62 9.75
N PRO A 7 -15.96 -48.36 8.86
CA PRO A 7 -14.54 -48.70 8.89
C PRO A 7 -13.62 -47.62 8.31
N TYR A 8 -14.17 -46.63 7.65
CA TYR A 8 -13.44 -45.51 7.02
C TYR A 8 -13.46 -44.33 7.98
N ILE A 9 -12.43 -44.20 8.83
CA ILE A 9 -12.39 -43.17 9.86
C ILE A 9 -12.36 -41.76 9.25
N TRP A 10 -11.59 -41.58 8.18
CA TRP A 10 -11.44 -40.29 7.51
C TRP A 10 -11.57 -40.42 6.00
N GLY A 11 -12.30 -39.49 5.40
CA GLY A 11 -12.36 -39.28 3.95
C GLY A 11 -11.64 -38.01 3.54
N PHE A 12 -11.04 -38.02 2.34
CA PHE A 12 -10.36 -36.89 1.74
C PHE A 12 -11.00 -36.61 0.38
N ASN A 13 -11.45 -35.38 0.19
CA ASN A 13 -11.98 -34.91 -1.09
C ASN A 13 -11.08 -33.80 -1.60
N ILE A 14 -10.74 -33.82 -2.88
CA ILE A 14 -10.08 -32.73 -3.57
C ILE A 14 -11.12 -31.64 -3.80
N LEU A 15 -10.86 -30.45 -3.29
CA LEU A 15 -11.76 -29.31 -3.42
C LEU A 15 -11.51 -28.52 -4.72
N MET A 16 -10.26 -28.46 -5.16
CA MET A 16 -9.85 -27.79 -6.38
C MET A 16 -8.45 -28.26 -6.80
N ASP A 17 -8.21 -28.35 -8.10
CA ASP A 17 -6.89 -28.62 -8.69
C ASP A 17 -6.15 -27.33 -9.02
N ASN A 18 -4.84 -27.43 -9.29
CA ASN A 18 -3.97 -26.32 -9.68
C ASN A 18 -3.90 -25.16 -8.68
N ILE A 19 -3.92 -25.50 -7.39
CA ILE A 19 -3.73 -24.57 -6.28
C ILE A 19 -2.32 -24.73 -5.77
N SER A 20 -1.66 -23.60 -5.50
CA SER A 20 -0.34 -23.57 -4.89
C SER A 20 -0.39 -22.85 -3.54
N ILE A 21 0.57 -23.15 -2.68
CA ILE A 21 0.91 -22.36 -1.51
C ILE A 21 2.41 -22.11 -1.54
N VAL A 22 2.83 -20.85 -1.31
CA VAL A 22 4.22 -20.45 -1.43
C VAL A 22 5.08 -20.96 -0.29
N SER A 23 4.52 -21.06 0.92
CA SER A 23 5.16 -21.62 2.12
C SER A 23 4.12 -22.21 3.07
N PRO A 24 4.52 -23.09 4.00
CA PRO A 24 3.61 -23.64 5.01
C PRO A 24 2.94 -22.58 5.91
N ASN A 25 3.60 -21.44 6.11
CA ASN A 25 3.15 -20.36 6.98
C ASN A 25 2.42 -19.22 6.22
N ALA A 26 2.22 -19.37 4.91
CA ALA A 26 1.60 -18.34 4.08
C ALA A 26 0.06 -18.34 4.12
N ALA A 27 -0.56 -19.13 5.00
CA ALA A 27 -2.00 -19.23 5.14
C ALA A 27 -2.46 -18.80 6.54
N ILE A 28 -3.57 -18.07 6.60
CA ILE A 28 -4.22 -17.63 7.83
C ILE A 28 -5.72 -17.74 7.71
N THR A 29 -6.40 -18.03 8.81
CA THR A 29 -7.86 -18.10 8.85
C THR A 29 -8.40 -16.99 9.76
N ILE A 30 -9.28 -16.16 9.20
CA ILE A 30 -9.95 -15.06 9.90
C ILE A 30 -11.45 -15.15 9.58
N ASN A 31 -12.31 -15.11 10.60
CA ASN A 31 -13.78 -15.14 10.43
C ASN A 31 -14.26 -16.32 9.57
N ASN A 32 -13.69 -17.52 9.76
CA ASN A 32 -13.98 -18.73 8.99
C ASN A 32 -13.62 -18.68 7.50
N VAL A 33 -12.88 -17.66 7.06
CA VAL A 33 -12.30 -17.59 5.72
C VAL A 33 -10.80 -17.79 5.83
N THR A 34 -10.26 -18.71 5.06
CA THR A 34 -8.81 -18.93 4.98
C THR A 34 -8.26 -18.20 3.76
N TYR A 35 -7.25 -17.37 4.00
CA TYR A 35 -6.53 -16.64 2.96
C TYR A 35 -5.11 -17.18 2.86
N TRP A 36 -4.57 -17.31 1.65
CA TRP A 36 -3.17 -17.71 1.48
C TRP A 36 -2.53 -17.14 0.22
N MET A 37 -1.22 -17.01 0.28
CA MET A 37 -0.37 -16.65 -0.83
C MET A 37 0.08 -17.91 -1.57
N GLY A 38 -0.22 -18.01 -2.85
CA GLY A 38 0.30 -19.01 -3.74
C GLY A 38 1.62 -18.60 -4.38
N VAL A 39 2.07 -19.34 -5.39
CA VAL A 39 3.32 -19.05 -6.11
C VAL A 39 3.15 -17.86 -7.08
N ASP A 40 1.95 -17.64 -7.60
CA ASP A 40 1.65 -16.62 -8.61
C ASP A 40 0.38 -15.80 -8.36
N LYS A 41 -0.39 -16.13 -7.35
CA LYS A 41 -1.68 -15.48 -6.98
C LYS A 41 -2.03 -15.73 -5.54
N PHE A 42 -3.04 -15.00 -5.09
CA PHE A 42 -3.66 -15.18 -3.78
C PHE A 42 -4.96 -15.96 -3.91
N TYR A 43 -5.30 -16.68 -2.87
CA TYR A 43 -6.48 -17.49 -2.80
C TYR A 43 -7.24 -17.25 -1.51
N GLN A 44 -8.53 -17.60 -1.53
CA GLN A 44 -9.37 -17.66 -0.34
C GLN A 44 -10.23 -18.92 -0.34
N TYR A 45 -10.57 -19.40 0.85
CA TYR A 45 -11.50 -20.48 1.08
C TYR A 45 -12.59 -20.06 2.05
N SER A 46 -13.83 -20.08 1.57
CA SER A 46 -15.05 -19.79 2.36
C SER A 46 -16.14 -20.83 2.07
N GLY A 47 -15.77 -22.13 2.09
CA GLY A 47 -16.61 -23.25 1.67
C GLY A 47 -16.27 -23.73 0.26
N ARG A 48 -15.73 -22.88 -0.59
CA ARG A 48 -15.06 -23.23 -1.85
C ARG A 48 -13.77 -22.42 -1.97
N VAL A 49 -12.88 -22.91 -2.82
CA VAL A 49 -11.64 -22.18 -3.14
C VAL A 49 -11.90 -21.22 -4.28
N ASP A 50 -11.55 -19.96 -4.07
CA ASP A 50 -11.60 -18.90 -5.09
C ASP A 50 -10.25 -18.20 -5.21
N THR A 51 -9.91 -17.76 -6.40
CA THR A 51 -8.77 -16.83 -6.58
C THR A 51 -9.15 -15.48 -6.02
N LEU A 52 -8.30 -14.94 -5.15
CA LEU A 52 -8.46 -13.60 -4.59
C LEU A 52 -7.87 -12.58 -5.57
N PRO A 53 -8.70 -11.70 -6.19
CA PRO A 53 -8.20 -10.70 -7.10
C PRO A 53 -7.23 -9.74 -6.40
N CYS A 54 -6.08 -9.50 -7.01
CA CYS A 54 -5.06 -8.61 -6.47
C CYS A 54 -4.60 -7.61 -7.53
N SER A 55 -4.82 -6.33 -7.28
CA SER A 55 -4.36 -5.25 -8.14
C SER A 55 -2.83 -5.12 -8.17
N LEU A 56 -2.16 -5.57 -7.12
CA LEU A 56 -0.70 -5.55 -6.98
C LEU A 56 -0.03 -6.86 -7.42
N ARG A 57 -0.79 -7.81 -7.99
CA ARG A 57 -0.30 -9.16 -8.31
C ARG A 57 1.03 -9.12 -9.09
N GLN A 58 1.07 -8.37 -10.17
CA GLN A 58 2.26 -8.30 -11.02
C GLN A 58 3.45 -7.67 -10.30
N TYR A 59 3.21 -6.63 -9.50
CA TYR A 59 4.24 -5.98 -8.71
C TYR A 59 4.87 -6.93 -7.71
N ILE A 60 4.04 -7.67 -6.94
CA ILE A 60 4.50 -8.56 -5.86
C ILE A 60 5.24 -9.78 -6.44
N PHE A 61 4.61 -10.49 -7.39
CA PHE A 61 5.17 -11.75 -7.90
C PHE A 61 6.34 -11.58 -8.88
N ASN A 62 6.57 -10.37 -9.41
CA ASN A 62 7.81 -10.05 -10.11
C ASN A 62 8.96 -9.67 -9.17
N ASP A 63 8.63 -9.29 -7.94
CA ASP A 63 9.60 -8.82 -6.94
C ASP A 63 9.98 -9.90 -5.91
N ILE A 64 9.19 -10.95 -5.76
CA ILE A 64 9.44 -11.99 -4.75
C ILE A 64 10.69 -12.82 -5.07
N ASN A 65 11.53 -13.03 -4.06
CA ASN A 65 12.64 -13.98 -4.14
C ASN A 65 12.13 -15.41 -3.92
N ILE A 66 12.00 -16.16 -5.00
CA ILE A 66 11.47 -17.53 -4.97
C ILE A 66 12.40 -18.48 -4.21
N GLU A 67 13.72 -18.26 -4.23
CA GLU A 67 14.66 -19.10 -3.46
C GLU A 67 14.47 -18.96 -1.94
N GLN A 68 13.94 -17.82 -1.51
CA GLN A 68 13.62 -17.53 -0.10
C GLN A 68 12.14 -17.68 0.23
N ALA A 69 11.35 -18.27 -0.67
CA ALA A 69 9.90 -18.39 -0.51
C ALA A 69 9.47 -19.15 0.77
N PHE A 70 10.31 -20.04 1.29
CA PHE A 70 10.05 -20.77 2.53
C PHE A 70 9.94 -19.86 3.78
N GLN A 71 10.48 -18.63 3.71
CA GLN A 71 10.39 -17.65 4.79
C GLN A 71 9.04 -16.90 4.81
N VAL A 72 8.27 -16.94 3.72
CA VAL A 72 6.99 -16.24 3.63
C VAL A 72 6.05 -16.71 4.73
N PHE A 73 5.50 -15.76 5.46
CA PHE A 73 4.47 -16.05 6.47
C PHE A 73 3.36 -15.01 6.43
N SER A 74 2.23 -15.36 7.03
CA SER A 74 1.05 -14.52 7.12
C SER A 74 0.76 -14.08 8.55
N GLY A 75 0.09 -12.98 8.70
CA GLY A 75 -0.41 -12.43 9.96
C GLY A 75 -1.78 -11.79 9.79
N SER A 76 -2.47 -11.53 10.89
CA SER A 76 -3.70 -10.75 10.92
C SER A 76 -3.48 -9.43 11.66
N ASN A 77 -4.27 -8.43 11.30
CA ASN A 77 -4.49 -7.24 12.08
C ASN A 77 -6.01 -7.03 12.14
N GLU A 78 -6.65 -7.66 13.14
CA GLU A 78 -8.11 -7.70 13.24
C GLU A 78 -8.70 -6.30 13.48
N GLY A 79 -7.98 -5.44 14.16
CA GLY A 79 -8.40 -4.07 14.42
C GLY A 79 -8.63 -3.24 13.15
N TYR A 80 -7.94 -3.58 12.07
CA TYR A 80 -8.04 -2.92 10.77
C TYR A 80 -8.61 -3.81 9.66
N ASN A 81 -9.08 -5.03 9.99
CA ASN A 81 -9.63 -6.00 9.03
C ASN A 81 -8.64 -6.43 7.95
N GLU A 82 -7.40 -6.71 8.34
CA GLU A 82 -6.29 -6.94 7.43
C GLU A 82 -5.70 -8.34 7.56
N VAL A 83 -5.29 -8.86 6.39
CA VAL A 83 -4.40 -10.02 6.24
C VAL A 83 -3.08 -9.53 5.69
N TRP A 84 -2.00 -9.91 6.33
CA TRP A 84 -0.64 -9.54 5.99
C TRP A 84 0.12 -10.76 5.48
N TRP A 85 0.96 -10.57 4.44
CA TRP A 85 1.98 -11.52 4.03
C TRP A 85 3.31 -10.82 3.96
N PHE A 86 4.29 -11.39 4.64
CA PHE A 86 5.65 -10.91 4.68
C PHE A 86 6.51 -11.77 3.76
N TYR A 87 7.34 -11.14 2.93
CA TYR A 87 8.14 -11.84 1.94
C TYR A 87 9.50 -11.18 1.72
N CYS A 88 10.44 -11.92 1.09
CA CYS A 88 11.73 -11.40 0.67
C CYS A 88 11.61 -10.83 -0.75
N SER A 89 12.09 -9.61 -0.97
CA SER A 89 12.23 -9.04 -2.31
C SER A 89 13.32 -9.74 -3.11
N THR A 90 13.35 -9.52 -4.42
CA THR A 90 14.27 -10.19 -5.37
C THR A 90 15.73 -10.14 -4.93
N ASP A 91 16.19 -9.03 -4.37
CA ASP A 91 17.57 -8.82 -3.97
C ASP A 91 17.83 -9.14 -2.49
N SER A 92 16.81 -9.60 -1.75
CA SER A 92 16.91 -9.87 -0.32
C SER A 92 16.91 -11.35 0.00
N THR A 93 17.74 -11.75 0.98
CA THR A 93 17.73 -13.09 1.59
C THR A 93 17.01 -13.16 2.92
N ALA A 94 16.49 -12.03 3.40
CA ALA A 94 15.68 -11.90 4.60
C ALA A 94 14.39 -11.14 4.27
N ILE A 95 13.36 -11.32 5.09
CA ILE A 95 12.09 -10.62 4.91
C ILE A 95 12.29 -9.12 5.06
N ASP A 96 11.92 -8.37 4.03
CA ASP A 96 12.08 -6.92 3.93
C ASP A 96 10.83 -6.21 3.40
N LYS A 97 9.83 -6.97 2.89
CA LYS A 97 8.60 -6.41 2.34
C LYS A 97 7.37 -7.11 2.87
N TYR A 98 6.26 -6.42 2.75
CA TYR A 98 4.94 -6.95 3.06
C TYR A 98 3.90 -6.51 2.03
N VAL A 99 2.85 -7.29 1.97
CA VAL A 99 1.59 -6.94 1.29
C VAL A 99 0.43 -7.20 2.22
N ILE A 100 -0.56 -6.31 2.17
CA ILE A 100 -1.75 -6.33 3.00
C ILE A 100 -2.98 -6.44 2.11
N TYR A 101 -3.93 -7.23 2.53
CA TYR A 101 -5.28 -7.26 2.00
C TYR A 101 -6.28 -6.88 3.09
N ASN A 102 -6.96 -5.75 2.90
CA ASN A 102 -8.13 -5.42 3.72
C ASN A 102 -9.33 -6.21 3.20
N TYR A 103 -9.81 -7.19 4.01
CA TYR A 103 -10.86 -8.08 3.57
C TYR A 103 -12.27 -7.48 3.63
N LEU A 104 -12.44 -6.35 4.33
CA LEU A 104 -13.70 -5.61 4.40
C LEU A 104 -13.86 -4.70 3.17
N ASP A 105 -12.85 -3.85 2.92
CA ASP A 105 -12.85 -2.88 1.82
C ASP A 105 -12.37 -3.46 0.49
N LYS A 106 -11.77 -4.66 0.52
CA LYS A 106 -11.21 -5.39 -0.64
C LYS A 106 -10.14 -4.61 -1.38
N VAL A 107 -9.32 -3.90 -0.63
CA VAL A 107 -8.19 -3.11 -1.14
C VAL A 107 -6.86 -3.72 -0.73
N TRP A 108 -5.82 -3.42 -1.49
CA TRP A 108 -4.48 -3.93 -1.30
C TRP A 108 -3.51 -2.80 -1.00
N TYR A 109 -2.62 -3.06 -0.04
CA TYR A 109 -1.51 -2.18 0.34
C TYR A 109 -0.20 -2.94 0.27
N TYR A 110 0.90 -2.24 0.24
CA TYR A 110 2.24 -2.83 0.32
C TYR A 110 3.21 -1.86 0.96
N GLY A 111 4.33 -2.37 1.42
CA GLY A 111 5.39 -1.56 2.01
C GLY A 111 6.64 -2.38 2.30
N SER A 112 7.58 -1.74 2.96
CA SER A 112 8.85 -2.34 3.37
C SER A 112 8.91 -2.42 4.88
N MET A 113 9.17 -3.62 5.40
CA MET A 113 9.27 -3.87 6.83
C MET A 113 9.95 -5.22 7.07
N SER A 114 11.00 -5.24 7.87
CA SER A 114 11.67 -6.47 8.26
C SER A 114 11.00 -7.06 9.49
N ARG A 115 10.30 -8.19 9.33
CA ARG A 115 9.69 -8.94 10.43
C ARG A 115 9.92 -10.44 10.22
N THR A 116 10.09 -11.16 11.32
CA THR A 116 10.34 -12.60 11.32
C THR A 116 9.18 -13.42 11.87
N ALA A 117 8.31 -12.81 12.66
CA ALA A 117 7.06 -13.37 13.13
C ALA A 117 6.07 -12.26 13.47
N TRP A 118 4.78 -12.61 13.45
CA TRP A 118 3.67 -11.70 13.76
C TRP A 118 2.66 -12.39 14.66
N LEU A 119 2.16 -11.66 15.64
CA LEU A 119 1.12 -12.09 16.55
C LEU A 119 0.10 -10.97 16.74
N ASP A 120 -1.10 -11.20 16.30
CA ASP A 120 -2.28 -10.46 16.71
C ASP A 120 -3.10 -11.31 17.69
N SER A 121 -3.53 -10.75 18.78
CA SER A 121 -4.23 -11.48 19.84
C SER A 121 -5.21 -10.57 20.58
N SER A 122 -6.43 -11.03 20.73
CA SER A 122 -7.50 -10.33 21.46
C SER A 122 -7.21 -10.04 22.94
N ILE A 123 -6.18 -10.69 23.53
CA ILE A 123 -5.74 -10.42 24.91
C ILE A 123 -4.74 -9.27 24.98
N ARG A 124 -4.22 -8.79 23.87
CA ARG A 124 -3.25 -7.70 23.80
C ARG A 124 -3.86 -6.50 23.11
N GLN A 125 -3.48 -5.32 23.60
CA GLN A 125 -3.97 -4.05 23.04
C GLN A 125 -3.43 -3.81 21.64
N TYR A 126 -2.19 -4.25 21.35
CA TYR A 126 -1.49 -4.00 20.11
C TYR A 126 -0.96 -5.30 19.50
N PRO A 127 -0.95 -5.45 18.18
CA PRO A 127 -0.23 -6.50 17.51
C PRO A 127 1.27 -6.44 17.85
N MET A 128 1.90 -7.60 17.86
CA MET A 128 3.32 -7.73 18.16
C MET A 128 4.02 -8.43 17.01
N ALA A 129 5.23 -8.00 16.72
CA ALA A 129 6.10 -8.69 15.77
C ALA A 129 7.52 -8.78 16.29
N THR A 130 8.28 -9.70 15.73
CA THR A 130 9.71 -9.81 15.98
C THR A 130 10.48 -9.41 14.73
N ASN A 131 11.65 -8.84 14.92
CA ASN A 131 12.65 -8.67 13.87
C ASN A 131 14.00 -9.22 14.31
N TYR A 132 14.87 -9.43 13.34
CA TYR A 132 16.24 -9.78 13.55
C TYR A 132 17.15 -8.85 12.75
N ASP A 133 18.05 -8.17 13.42
CA ASP A 133 19.09 -7.35 12.81
C ASP A 133 20.38 -8.15 12.77
N ALA A 134 20.73 -8.66 11.59
CA ALA A 134 21.93 -9.45 11.38
C ALA A 134 23.23 -8.63 11.61
N SER A 135 23.20 -7.32 11.39
CA SER A 135 24.37 -6.45 11.57
C SER A 135 24.70 -6.22 13.04
N ALA A 136 23.68 -6.12 13.89
CA ALA A 136 23.79 -5.97 15.33
C ALA A 136 23.73 -7.30 16.09
N VAL A 137 23.41 -8.41 15.41
CA VAL A 137 23.18 -9.74 16.00
C VAL A 137 22.14 -9.67 17.13
N THR A 138 21.10 -8.90 16.95
CA THR A 138 20.06 -8.66 17.95
C THR A 138 18.68 -8.93 17.38
N GLY A 139 17.81 -9.53 18.21
CA GLY A 139 16.38 -9.64 17.95
C GLY A 139 15.61 -8.66 18.85
N ARG A 140 14.52 -8.11 18.34
CA ARG A 140 13.62 -7.25 19.08
C ARG A 140 12.19 -7.73 18.95
N THR A 141 11.39 -7.49 19.97
CA THR A 141 9.94 -7.59 19.92
C THR A 141 9.38 -6.18 19.84
N LEU A 142 8.54 -5.93 18.86
CA LEU A 142 8.00 -4.63 18.52
C LEU A 142 6.48 -4.66 18.66
N TYR A 143 5.92 -3.57 19.17
CA TYR A 143 4.48 -3.32 19.11
C TYR A 143 4.15 -2.59 17.82
N HIS A 144 3.04 -2.95 17.19
CA HIS A 144 2.49 -2.29 16.02
C HIS A 144 1.24 -1.50 16.40
N GLU A 145 0.87 -0.51 15.59
CA GLU A 145 -0.29 0.35 15.83
C GLU A 145 -0.26 1.11 17.18
N ALA A 146 0.95 1.30 17.74
CA ALA A 146 1.13 1.89 19.07
C ALA A 146 1.47 3.38 19.03
N ASP A 147 2.05 3.86 17.91
CA ASP A 147 2.47 5.25 17.73
C ASP A 147 2.35 5.66 16.24
N VAL A 148 2.54 6.94 15.95
CA VAL A 148 2.52 7.51 14.59
C VAL A 148 3.88 7.44 13.89
N ASP A 149 4.95 7.17 14.64
CA ASP A 149 6.32 7.06 14.15
C ASP A 149 6.93 5.69 14.47
N ASP A 150 7.99 5.31 13.75
CA ASP A 150 8.82 4.17 14.14
C ASP A 150 9.75 4.58 15.30
N VAL A 151 9.37 4.16 16.50
CA VAL A 151 10.11 4.40 17.74
C VAL A 151 10.93 3.19 18.18
N ALA A 152 11.10 2.19 17.33
CA ALA A 152 11.88 0.98 17.64
C ALA A 152 13.38 1.25 17.78
N GLY A 153 13.88 2.33 17.21
CA GLY A 153 15.27 2.77 17.29
C GLY A 153 15.59 3.64 18.51
N ALA A 154 16.83 4.10 18.60
CA ALA A 154 17.25 5.08 19.61
C ALA A 154 16.68 6.48 19.36
N THR A 155 16.38 6.79 18.10
CA THR A 155 15.71 8.02 17.64
C THR A 155 14.48 7.63 16.85
N PRO A 156 13.34 8.30 17.07
CA PRO A 156 12.16 8.11 16.24
C PRO A 156 12.45 8.39 14.77
N VAL A 157 11.83 7.62 13.88
CA VAL A 157 11.90 7.80 12.43
C VAL A 157 10.47 7.92 11.90
N ALA A 158 10.25 8.88 11.01
CA ALA A 158 8.94 9.05 10.39
C ALA A 158 8.56 7.81 9.58
N ILE A 159 7.28 7.45 9.62
CA ILE A 159 6.74 6.40 8.75
C ILE A 159 6.40 7.05 7.41
N ASP A 160 7.12 6.66 6.35
CA ASP A 160 6.85 7.11 4.99
C ASP A 160 5.51 6.53 4.52
N ALA A 161 4.50 7.38 4.44
CA ALA A 161 3.17 6.99 4.00
C ALA A 161 2.74 7.81 2.79
N TYR A 162 2.20 7.16 1.76
CA TYR A 162 1.66 7.87 0.60
C TYR A 162 0.44 7.20 -0.02
N ILE A 163 -0.37 8.01 -0.68
CA ILE A 163 -1.41 7.58 -1.60
C ILE A 163 -1.26 8.32 -2.93
N GLN A 164 -1.41 7.60 -4.02
CA GLN A 164 -1.37 8.19 -5.37
C GLN A 164 -2.60 7.74 -6.15
N SER A 165 -3.29 8.70 -6.79
CA SER A 165 -4.41 8.38 -7.66
C SER A 165 -3.93 7.69 -8.94
N SER A 166 -4.85 6.97 -9.62
CA SER A 166 -4.68 6.70 -11.04
C SER A 166 -4.67 8.00 -11.84
N ASP A 167 -4.21 7.92 -13.08
CA ASP A 167 -4.31 9.05 -14.01
C ASP A 167 -5.78 9.38 -14.30
N PHE A 168 -6.12 10.64 -14.26
CA PHE A 168 -7.42 11.17 -14.64
C PHE A 168 -7.29 12.21 -15.76
N ASP A 169 -8.29 12.34 -16.57
CA ASP A 169 -8.38 13.28 -17.69
C ASP A 169 -9.75 13.96 -17.72
N ILE A 170 -9.94 14.90 -18.64
CA ILE A 170 -11.22 15.56 -18.86
C ILE A 170 -11.91 14.89 -20.06
N GLY A 171 -13.09 14.35 -19.82
CA GLY A 171 -13.89 13.73 -20.85
C GLY A 171 -13.21 12.49 -21.44
N ASP A 172 -12.92 12.52 -22.73
CA ASP A 172 -12.28 11.45 -23.49
C ASP A 172 -10.75 11.58 -23.62
N GLY A 173 -10.14 12.51 -22.88
CA GLY A 173 -8.69 12.75 -22.90
C GLY A 173 -8.16 13.51 -24.12
N HIS A 174 -9.04 14.02 -24.99
CA HIS A 174 -8.63 14.81 -26.17
C HIS A 174 -8.15 16.22 -25.81
N ASN A 175 -8.65 16.77 -24.72
CA ASN A 175 -8.34 18.14 -24.32
C ASN A 175 -7.26 18.16 -23.23
N PHE A 176 -6.46 19.20 -23.20
CA PHE A 176 -5.68 19.53 -22.01
C PHE A 176 -6.61 20.01 -20.90
N GLY A 177 -6.32 19.60 -19.69
CA GLY A 177 -6.93 20.11 -18.48
C GLY A 177 -6.02 21.18 -17.84
N PHE A 178 -6.60 22.23 -17.35
CA PHE A 178 -5.92 23.24 -16.54
C PHE A 178 -6.49 23.24 -15.15
N VAL A 179 -5.67 22.85 -14.18
CA VAL A 179 -5.99 22.85 -12.75
C VAL A 179 -5.56 24.19 -12.16
N TRP A 180 -6.49 24.89 -11.52
CA TRP A 180 -6.21 26.19 -10.93
C TRP A 180 -6.43 26.23 -9.41
N ARG A 181 -7.20 25.28 -8.86
CA ARG A 181 -7.46 25.17 -7.43
C ARG A 181 -7.69 23.72 -7.03
N ILE A 182 -7.26 23.38 -5.83
CA ILE A 182 -7.48 22.08 -5.18
C ILE A 182 -7.97 22.35 -3.76
N LEU A 183 -8.98 21.58 -3.32
CA LEU A 183 -9.43 21.50 -1.94
C LEU A 183 -8.96 20.14 -1.40
N PRO A 184 -7.96 20.12 -0.50
CA PRO A 184 -7.27 18.88 -0.14
C PRO A 184 -8.12 17.88 0.64
N ASP A 185 -9.00 18.36 1.53
CA ASP A 185 -9.83 17.54 2.42
C ASP A 185 -9.00 16.53 3.25
N ILE A 186 -8.08 17.05 4.05
CA ILE A 186 -7.17 16.27 4.89
C ILE A 186 -7.43 16.56 6.36
N ASN A 187 -7.51 15.50 7.15
CA ASN A 187 -7.64 15.55 8.60
C ASN A 187 -6.33 15.08 9.25
N PHE A 188 -5.86 15.80 10.26
CA PHE A 188 -4.62 15.52 10.99
C PHE A 188 -4.86 15.02 12.42
N ASN A 189 -6.05 14.52 12.71
CA ASN A 189 -6.35 13.97 14.05
C ASN A 189 -5.43 12.79 14.37
N GLY A 190 -4.84 12.83 15.55
CA GLY A 190 -3.87 11.83 15.99
C GLY A 190 -2.41 12.23 15.80
N SER A 191 -2.13 13.37 15.16
CA SER A 191 -0.77 13.90 15.07
C SER A 191 -0.24 14.34 16.44
N ASN A 192 1.05 14.12 16.68
CA ASN A 192 1.76 14.48 17.92
C ASN A 192 2.48 15.84 17.84
N VAL A 193 2.43 16.48 16.67
CA VAL A 193 3.06 17.79 16.42
C VAL A 193 2.02 18.89 16.33
N ASN A 194 2.44 20.14 16.65
CA ASN A 194 1.54 21.31 16.66
C ASN A 194 1.15 21.79 15.26
N GLU A 195 2.02 21.62 14.27
CA GLU A 195 1.83 22.05 12.90
C GLU A 195 2.04 20.90 11.93
N PRO A 196 1.16 19.89 11.94
CA PRO A 196 1.25 18.77 11.02
C PRO A 196 1.03 19.21 9.59
N TYR A 197 1.79 18.63 8.66
CA TYR A 197 1.55 18.83 7.24
C TYR A 197 1.83 17.57 6.43
N VAL A 198 1.26 17.50 5.25
CA VAL A 198 1.55 16.51 4.21
C VAL A 198 1.96 17.21 2.93
N THR A 199 2.74 16.55 2.11
CA THR A 199 3.10 17.07 0.79
C THR A 199 2.15 16.52 -0.26
N MET A 200 1.42 17.41 -0.92
CA MET A 200 0.57 17.06 -2.06
C MET A 200 1.27 17.44 -3.37
N THR A 201 1.44 16.46 -4.23
CA THR A 201 2.07 16.63 -5.55
C THR A 201 1.08 16.32 -6.66
N VAL A 202 0.89 17.27 -7.57
CA VAL A 202 0.15 17.06 -8.83
C VAL A 202 1.14 16.75 -9.95
N LYS A 203 0.90 15.65 -10.64
CA LYS A 203 1.81 15.07 -11.66
C LYS A 203 1.13 15.09 -13.03
N PRO A 204 1.38 16.10 -13.87
CA PRO A 204 0.79 16.17 -15.20
C PRO A 204 1.55 15.30 -16.21
N ARG A 205 0.82 14.82 -17.22
CA ARG A 205 1.35 14.18 -18.42
C ARG A 205 0.88 14.91 -19.67
N GLN A 206 1.75 15.01 -20.66
CA GLN A 206 1.40 15.61 -21.96
C GLN A 206 0.57 14.69 -22.85
N ASN A 207 0.84 13.40 -22.76
CA ASN A 207 0.16 12.36 -23.51
C ASN A 207 0.00 11.11 -22.65
N SER A 208 -0.97 10.27 -22.98
CA SER A 208 -1.10 8.94 -22.39
C SER A 208 0.20 8.14 -22.63
N GLY A 209 0.71 7.51 -21.58
CA GLY A 209 1.97 6.74 -21.62
C GLY A 209 3.26 7.59 -21.55
N ALA A 210 3.20 8.92 -21.59
CA ALA A 210 4.37 9.75 -21.33
C ALA A 210 4.77 9.70 -19.85
N ALA A 211 6.04 9.97 -19.57
CA ALA A 211 6.48 10.17 -18.19
C ALA A 211 5.82 11.40 -17.57
N TYR A 212 5.64 11.37 -16.24
CA TYR A 212 5.16 12.55 -15.52
C TYR A 212 6.14 13.71 -15.68
N SER A 213 5.60 14.91 -15.84
CA SER A 213 6.38 16.14 -16.03
C SER A 213 7.28 16.15 -17.28
N ALA A 214 7.14 15.16 -18.19
CA ALA A 214 7.88 15.18 -19.44
C ALA A 214 7.33 16.26 -20.37
N SER A 215 8.22 17.07 -20.91
CA SER A 215 7.92 17.95 -22.04
C SER A 215 7.97 17.15 -23.34
N ASN A 216 7.20 17.53 -24.35
CA ASN A 216 7.28 16.94 -25.69
C ASN A 216 8.61 17.29 -26.40
N SER A 217 9.40 18.20 -25.84
CA SER A 217 10.74 18.54 -26.30
C SER A 217 11.76 18.08 -25.27
N PRO A 218 12.75 17.26 -25.63
CA PRO A 218 13.78 16.82 -24.72
C PRO A 218 14.68 17.99 -24.22
N GLU A 219 14.56 19.17 -24.80
CA GLU A 219 15.49 20.26 -24.56
C GLU A 219 15.01 21.33 -23.57
N VAL A 220 13.73 21.35 -23.16
CA VAL A 220 13.23 22.43 -22.31
C VAL A 220 12.35 21.93 -21.17
N GLN A 221 12.97 21.60 -20.07
CA GLN A 221 12.30 21.64 -18.77
C GLN A 221 12.50 23.05 -18.16
N SER A 222 11.68 24.00 -18.60
CA SER A 222 11.65 25.34 -18.01
C SER A 222 10.77 25.35 -16.79
N ALA A 223 11.15 26.13 -15.76
CA ALA A 223 10.35 26.36 -14.55
C ALA A 223 8.96 26.96 -14.86
N ASP A 224 8.77 27.53 -16.05
CA ASP A 224 7.52 28.10 -16.52
C ASP A 224 6.63 27.11 -17.28
N ASN A 225 7.08 25.87 -17.43
CA ASN A 225 6.28 24.84 -18.07
C ASN A 225 5.22 24.32 -17.10
N TYR A 226 3.95 24.59 -17.37
CA TYR A 226 2.81 24.13 -16.56
C TYR A 226 2.63 22.58 -16.54
N ALA A 227 3.34 21.87 -17.38
CA ALA A 227 3.36 20.39 -17.36
C ALA A 227 4.33 19.82 -16.31
N VAL A 228 5.04 20.65 -15.58
CA VAL A 228 5.93 20.21 -14.48
C VAL A 228 5.10 19.87 -13.25
N SER A 229 5.46 18.77 -12.58
CA SER A 229 4.87 18.41 -11.28
C SER A 229 5.06 19.55 -10.27
N ARG A 230 4.04 19.80 -9.48
CA ARG A 230 4.05 20.82 -8.45
C ARG A 230 3.69 20.19 -7.11
N SER A 231 4.49 20.48 -6.10
CA SER A 231 4.29 20.02 -4.73
C SER A 231 3.89 21.18 -3.83
N TYR A 232 2.98 20.90 -2.91
CA TYR A 232 2.44 21.86 -1.95
C TYR A 232 2.39 21.20 -0.58
N ASN A 233 2.90 21.91 0.43
CA ASN A 233 2.70 21.48 1.82
C ASN A 233 1.29 21.90 2.24
N ILE A 234 0.50 20.93 2.66
CA ILE A 234 -0.87 21.12 3.13
C ILE A 234 -0.85 21.05 4.65
N GLN A 235 -1.20 22.13 5.29
CA GLN A 235 -1.29 22.26 6.75
C GLN A 235 -2.74 22.15 7.24
N LEU A 236 -2.93 22.10 8.55
CA LEU A 236 -4.22 21.91 9.22
C LEU A 236 -5.30 22.90 8.75
N PHE A 237 -4.91 24.15 8.46
CA PHE A 237 -5.84 25.23 8.09
C PHE A 237 -5.91 25.52 6.59
N ASP A 238 -5.22 24.73 5.76
CA ASP A 238 -5.21 24.93 4.31
C ASP A 238 -6.49 24.39 3.68
N GLY A 239 -7.55 25.18 3.67
CA GLY A 239 -8.82 24.81 3.06
C GLY A 239 -8.77 24.74 1.52
N GLN A 240 -7.79 25.42 0.88
CA GLN A 240 -7.63 25.44 -0.56
C GLN A 240 -6.20 25.78 -0.99
N VAL A 241 -5.76 25.17 -2.07
CA VAL A 241 -4.46 25.41 -2.70
C VAL A 241 -4.66 25.93 -4.11
N TYR A 242 -4.07 27.06 -4.43
CA TYR A 242 -4.06 27.60 -5.77
C TYR A 242 -2.86 27.08 -6.54
N THR A 243 -3.10 26.60 -7.75
CA THR A 243 -2.07 26.03 -8.61
C THR A 243 -2.24 26.49 -10.05
N ARG A 244 -1.25 26.20 -10.89
CA ARG A 244 -1.29 26.41 -12.34
C ARG A 244 -0.62 25.25 -13.00
N ILE A 245 -1.40 24.20 -13.28
CA ILE A 245 -0.90 22.94 -13.85
C ILE A 245 -1.73 22.63 -15.09
N ARG A 246 -1.04 22.29 -16.16
CA ARG A 246 -1.63 21.92 -17.44
C ARG A 246 -1.13 20.55 -17.86
N GLY A 247 -2.02 19.65 -18.19
CA GLY A 247 -1.71 18.32 -18.68
C GLY A 247 -2.90 17.71 -19.38
N ARG A 248 -2.68 16.70 -20.20
CA ARG A 248 -3.73 15.92 -20.82
C ARG A 248 -4.27 14.88 -19.86
N GLN A 249 -3.36 14.26 -19.11
CA GLN A 249 -3.66 13.40 -17.97
C GLN A 249 -2.91 13.90 -16.74
N MET A 250 -3.46 13.63 -15.59
CA MET A 250 -2.86 14.03 -14.31
C MET A 250 -3.08 12.95 -13.27
N ALA A 251 -2.11 12.80 -12.36
CA ALA A 251 -2.28 12.08 -11.11
C ALA A 251 -1.97 13.02 -9.95
N PHE A 252 -2.54 12.79 -8.80
CA PHE A 252 -2.11 13.45 -7.56
C PHE A 252 -1.56 12.42 -6.59
N ARG A 253 -0.57 12.83 -5.82
CA ARG A 253 0.04 12.07 -4.75
C ARG A 253 0.04 12.92 -3.48
N ILE A 254 -0.31 12.29 -2.37
CA ILE A 254 -0.19 12.86 -1.03
C ILE A 254 0.75 11.96 -0.26
N GLU A 255 1.71 12.53 0.42
CA GLU A 255 2.72 11.80 1.18
C GLU A 255 3.12 12.54 2.45
N SER A 256 3.49 11.79 3.47
CA SER A 256 4.09 12.28 4.70
C SER A 256 5.42 11.57 4.92
N THR A 257 6.44 12.37 5.23
CA THR A 257 7.80 11.93 5.60
C THR A 257 8.24 12.61 6.90
N GLU A 258 7.30 13.26 7.59
CA GLU A 258 7.57 14.06 8.78
C GLU A 258 7.21 13.31 10.05
N LEU A 259 7.99 13.55 11.11
CA LEU A 259 7.76 12.97 12.42
C LEU A 259 6.47 13.49 13.06
N GLY A 260 5.77 12.62 13.76
CA GLY A 260 4.60 12.95 14.55
C GLY A 260 3.35 13.28 13.75
N VAL A 261 3.31 12.95 12.46
CA VAL A 261 2.20 13.26 11.58
C VAL A 261 1.32 12.05 11.32
N ALA A 262 0.08 12.10 11.80
CA ALA A 262 -1.01 11.21 11.38
C ALA A 262 -1.96 11.99 10.46
N TRP A 263 -2.42 11.37 9.39
CA TRP A 263 -3.33 12.02 8.46
C TRP A 263 -4.35 11.07 7.85
N GLN A 264 -5.49 11.62 7.51
CA GLN A 264 -6.57 10.92 6.81
C GLN A 264 -7.01 11.74 5.62
N LEU A 265 -7.09 11.10 4.46
CA LEU A 265 -7.58 11.71 3.24
C LEU A 265 -9.08 11.49 3.11
N GLY A 266 -9.84 12.57 3.01
CA GLY A 266 -11.27 12.55 2.70
C GLY A 266 -11.52 12.50 1.19
N SER A 267 -12.34 13.42 0.69
CA SER A 267 -12.71 13.52 -0.72
C SER A 267 -12.12 14.79 -1.35
N PRO A 268 -10.87 14.78 -1.81
CA PRO A 268 -10.25 15.95 -2.41
C PRO A 268 -11.03 16.39 -3.65
N ARG A 269 -11.14 17.69 -3.84
CA ARG A 269 -11.81 18.29 -5.00
C ARG A 269 -10.80 19.08 -5.81
N ILE A 270 -10.85 18.90 -7.12
CA ILE A 270 -9.94 19.55 -8.06
C ILE A 270 -10.78 20.37 -9.02
N ASP A 271 -10.52 21.67 -9.06
CA ASP A 271 -11.12 22.56 -10.05
C ASP A 271 -10.29 22.54 -11.32
N ILE A 272 -10.84 21.84 -12.31
CA ILE A 272 -10.20 21.63 -13.60
C ILE A 272 -11.09 22.19 -14.72
N ARG A 273 -10.51 22.81 -15.73
CA ARG A 273 -11.20 23.31 -16.91
C ARG A 273 -10.49 22.86 -18.19
N PRO A 274 -11.21 22.69 -19.28
CA PRO A 274 -10.61 22.42 -20.59
C PRO A 274 -9.72 23.60 -21.04
N ASP A 275 -8.56 23.28 -21.59
CA ASP A 275 -7.57 24.27 -22.04
C ASP A 275 -7.04 23.93 -23.44
N GLY A 276 -7.99 23.66 -24.37
CA GLY A 276 -7.69 23.41 -25.76
C GLY A 276 -7.11 22.02 -26.04
N LYS A 277 -6.76 21.79 -27.31
CA LYS A 277 -6.26 20.49 -27.81
C LYS A 277 -4.74 20.49 -28.05
N ARG A 278 -4.08 21.61 -27.95
CA ARG A 278 -2.63 21.81 -28.17
C ARG A 278 -1.98 22.52 -27.02
#